data_29beedf57b486dd406af5105256f7a78
#
_entry.id   29beedf57b486dd406af5105256f7a78
#
_cell.length_a   1.000
_cell.length_b   1.000
_cell.length_c   1.000
_cell.angle_alpha   90.00
_cell.angle_beta   90.00
_cell.angle_gamma   90.00
#
_symmetry.space_group_name_H-M   'P 1'
#
loop_
_entity.id
_entity.type
_entity.pdbx_description
1 polymer ?
#
loop_
_entity_poly.entity_id
_entity_poly.type
_entity_poly.pdbx_seq_one_letter_code
_entity_poly.pdbx_strand_id
1 'polypeptide(L)'
;GIDVRPLVNITGTAEFNEAFFDNVRIPIDQVIGEVNMGWYVAAGALEFERSSAGAAIARENSVKDLIQLTKEMGKNEDPMVRQQISQLYIEMMVLKYMALRGLTQELREGKPGPQGAVASVFSMEFNQRLQNLALDIQGPYSRLVRDSKHAIDHGRWQFGFLRSRGN
;
A
#
# COMPACT_ATOMS: atom_id res chain seq x y z
N GLY A 1 32.44 -5.98 -5.21
CA GLY A 1 31.47 -6.58 -4.30
C GLY A 1 30.13 -5.84 -4.34
N ILE A 2 29.24 -6.20 -3.42
CA ILE A 2 27.92 -5.54 -3.25
C ILE A 2 27.96 -4.83 -1.90
N ASP A 3 27.62 -3.52 -1.92
CA ASP A 3 27.44 -2.71 -0.70
C ASP A 3 25.96 -2.26 -0.67
N VAL A 4 25.26 -2.56 0.43
CA VAL A 4 23.85 -2.24 0.61
C VAL A 4 23.70 -1.26 1.76
N ARG A 5 23.14 -0.08 1.48
CA ARG A 5 22.97 1.00 2.45
C ARG A 5 21.50 1.27 2.69
N PRO A 6 21.02 1.29 3.93
CA PRO A 6 19.62 1.58 4.25
C PRO A 6 19.30 3.04 3.96
N LEU A 7 18.13 3.29 3.35
CA LEU A 7 17.55 4.62 3.15
C LEU A 7 16.44 4.85 4.16
N VAL A 8 16.64 5.83 5.04
CA VAL A 8 15.62 6.22 6.01
C VAL A 8 14.60 7.10 5.28
N ASN A 9 13.35 6.65 5.25
CA ASN A 9 12.24 7.38 4.63
C ASN A 9 11.55 8.35 5.61
N ILE A 10 10.53 9.07 5.14
CA ILE A 10 9.79 10.08 5.93
C ILE A 10 9.11 9.51 7.19
N THR A 11 8.89 8.19 7.26
CA THR A 11 8.34 7.52 8.45
C THR A 11 9.38 7.27 9.53
N GLY A 12 10.65 7.52 9.25
CA GLY A 12 11.78 7.20 10.13
C GLY A 12 12.23 5.74 10.05
N THR A 13 11.70 4.95 9.11
CA THR A 13 12.09 3.54 8.89
C THR A 13 12.97 3.38 7.66
N ALA A 14 13.82 2.37 7.65
CA ALA A 14 14.69 2.02 6.53
C ALA A 14 14.14 0.79 5.79
N GLU A 15 13.03 0.98 5.08
CA GLU A 15 12.39 -0.08 4.27
C GLU A 15 12.99 -0.18 2.86
N PHE A 16 13.73 0.83 2.44
CA PHE A 16 14.39 0.90 1.14
C PHE A 16 15.90 0.92 1.32
N ASN A 17 16.61 0.47 0.29
CA ASN A 17 18.06 0.41 0.31
C ASN A 17 18.63 0.91 -1.01
N GLU A 18 19.84 1.51 -0.95
CA GLU A 18 20.71 1.66 -2.10
C GLU A 18 21.61 0.44 -2.22
N ALA A 19 21.74 -0.11 -3.41
CA ALA A 19 22.66 -1.21 -3.69
C ALA A 19 23.71 -0.78 -4.69
N PHE A 20 24.97 -0.85 -4.30
CA PHE A 20 26.13 -0.54 -5.13
C PHE A 20 26.82 -1.82 -5.56
N PHE A 21 27.05 -1.97 -6.86
CA PHE A 21 27.69 -3.13 -7.46
C PHE A 21 29.06 -2.69 -8.00
N ASP A 22 30.13 -3.16 -7.37
CA ASP A 22 31.50 -2.88 -7.81
C ASP A 22 32.24 -4.17 -8.16
N ASN A 23 32.56 -4.34 -9.44
CA ASN A 23 33.26 -5.52 -9.98
C ASN A 23 32.67 -6.86 -9.52
N VAL A 24 31.31 -6.94 -9.43
CA VAL A 24 30.60 -8.15 -9.07
C VAL A 24 30.70 -9.17 -10.20
N ARG A 25 31.20 -10.37 -9.88
CA ARG A 25 31.30 -11.49 -10.81
C ARG A 25 30.19 -12.49 -10.52
N ILE A 26 29.39 -12.82 -11.52
CA ILE A 26 28.31 -13.79 -11.46
C ILE A 26 28.61 -14.91 -12.46
N PRO A 27 28.55 -16.20 -12.07
CA PRO A 27 28.66 -17.32 -13.00
C PRO A 27 27.64 -17.22 -14.13
N ILE A 28 28.03 -17.60 -15.34
CA ILE A 28 27.17 -17.44 -16.54
C ILE A 28 25.89 -18.27 -16.49
N ASP A 29 25.93 -19.37 -15.78
CA ASP A 29 24.80 -20.27 -15.54
C ASP A 29 23.74 -19.70 -14.57
N GLN A 30 24.05 -18.58 -13.89
CA GLN A 30 23.10 -17.85 -13.03
C GLN A 30 22.41 -16.68 -13.73
N VAL A 31 22.64 -16.51 -15.04
CA VAL A 31 21.92 -15.48 -15.84
C VAL A 31 20.49 -15.96 -16.09
N ILE A 32 19.52 -15.12 -15.75
CA ILE A 32 18.11 -15.39 -16.00
C ILE A 32 17.71 -14.80 -17.36
N GLY A 33 17.25 -15.65 -18.27
CA GLY A 33 16.92 -15.26 -19.65
C GLY A 33 18.15 -15.07 -20.56
N GLU A 34 17.97 -14.34 -21.64
CA GLU A 34 19.04 -14.04 -22.61
C GLU A 34 19.78 -12.75 -22.26
N VAL A 35 21.06 -12.68 -22.64
CA VAL A 35 21.88 -11.47 -22.46
C VAL A 35 21.23 -10.30 -23.20
N ASN A 36 21.16 -9.15 -22.57
CA ASN A 36 20.48 -7.91 -23.02
C ASN A 36 18.94 -7.96 -23.05
N MET A 37 18.31 -9.04 -22.56
CA MET A 37 16.85 -9.17 -22.50
C MET A 37 16.27 -8.95 -21.08
N GLY A 38 17.08 -8.44 -20.14
CA GLY A 38 16.68 -8.25 -18.72
C GLY A 38 15.45 -7.37 -18.53
N TRP A 39 15.17 -6.41 -19.41
CA TRP A 39 13.95 -5.60 -19.37
C TRP A 39 12.69 -6.48 -19.43
N TYR A 40 12.65 -7.43 -20.33
CA TYR A 40 11.48 -8.32 -20.48
C TYR A 40 11.30 -9.25 -19.28
N VAL A 41 12.41 -9.71 -18.68
CA VAL A 41 12.37 -10.53 -17.46
C VAL A 41 11.82 -9.70 -16.29
N ALA A 42 12.32 -8.49 -16.10
CA ALA A 42 11.85 -7.58 -15.05
C ALA A 42 10.38 -7.16 -15.24
N ALA A 43 9.98 -6.83 -16.47
CA ALA A 43 8.60 -6.46 -16.79
C ALA A 43 7.62 -7.59 -16.47
N GLY A 44 7.97 -8.84 -16.82
CA GLY A 44 7.18 -10.02 -16.48
C GLY A 44 7.00 -10.21 -14.96
N ALA A 45 8.06 -10.06 -14.18
CA ALA A 45 7.99 -10.13 -12.72
C ALA A 45 7.05 -9.05 -12.12
N LEU A 46 7.13 -7.81 -12.62
CA LEU A 46 6.28 -6.69 -12.18
C LEU A 46 4.80 -6.87 -12.53
N GLU A 47 4.48 -7.57 -13.63
CA GLU A 47 3.08 -7.89 -13.97
C GLU A 47 2.45 -8.81 -12.91
N PHE A 48 3.16 -9.82 -12.45
CA PHE A 48 2.67 -10.75 -11.42
C PHE A 48 2.60 -10.11 -10.03
N GLU A 49 3.51 -9.22 -9.68
CA GLU A 49 3.48 -8.49 -8.41
C GLU A 49 2.18 -7.69 -8.22
N ARG A 50 1.63 -7.12 -9.28
CA ARG A 50 0.40 -6.32 -9.25
C ARG A 50 -0.87 -7.14 -9.09
N SER A 51 -0.79 -8.46 -9.20
CA SER A 51 -1.92 -9.38 -9.10
C SER A 51 -2.13 -9.87 -7.66
N SER A 52 -2.57 -9.01 -6.73
CA SER A 52 -2.70 -9.42 -5.32
C SER A 52 -4.14 -9.35 -4.80
N ALA A 53 -4.79 -10.52 -4.70
CA ALA A 53 -6.09 -10.69 -4.02
C ALA A 53 -6.01 -10.38 -2.51
N GLY A 54 -4.85 -10.61 -1.87
CA GLY A 54 -4.62 -10.32 -0.44
C GLY A 54 -4.78 -8.85 -0.07
N ALA A 55 -4.47 -7.94 -0.99
CA ALA A 55 -4.63 -6.51 -0.79
C ALA A 55 -6.10 -6.08 -0.59
N ALA A 56 -7.08 -6.82 -1.13
CA ALA A 56 -8.51 -6.52 -0.94
C ALA A 56 -8.95 -6.73 0.51
N ILE A 57 -8.47 -7.81 1.15
CA ILE A 57 -8.75 -8.11 2.57
C ILE A 57 -8.14 -7.05 3.48
N ALA A 58 -6.90 -6.65 3.21
CA ALA A 58 -6.22 -5.60 3.99
C ALA A 58 -6.99 -4.28 3.96
N ARG A 59 -7.55 -3.89 2.81
CA ARG A 59 -8.35 -2.66 2.68
C ARG A 59 -9.67 -2.73 3.43
N GLU A 60 -10.34 -3.88 3.43
CA GLU A 60 -11.57 -4.09 4.21
C GLU A 60 -11.30 -3.92 5.71
N ASN A 61 -10.20 -4.48 6.21
CA ASN A 61 -9.80 -4.31 7.61
C ASN A 61 -9.47 -2.85 7.92
N SER A 62 -8.76 -2.14 7.03
CA SER A 62 -8.45 -0.73 7.24
C SER A 62 -9.69 0.16 7.36
N VAL A 63 -10.75 -0.12 6.59
CA VAL A 63 -12.03 0.61 6.70
C VAL A 63 -12.74 0.26 8.02
N LYS A 64 -12.72 -1.01 8.45
CA LYS A 64 -13.28 -1.42 9.74
C LYS A 64 -12.56 -0.73 10.90
N ASP A 65 -11.23 -0.66 10.84
CA ASP A 65 -10.42 0.02 11.84
C ASP A 65 -10.72 1.52 11.89
N LEU A 66 -10.91 2.16 10.73
CA LEU A 66 -11.30 3.57 10.65
C LEU A 66 -12.68 3.81 11.29
N ILE A 67 -13.64 2.93 11.05
CA ILE A 67 -14.97 2.98 11.68
C ILE A 67 -14.84 2.83 13.20
N GLN A 68 -13.99 1.95 13.67
CA GLN A 68 -13.74 1.75 15.08
C GLN A 68 -13.10 3.00 15.72
N LEU A 69 -12.06 3.55 15.10
CA LEU A 69 -11.45 4.83 15.50
C LEU A 69 -12.49 5.94 15.62
N THR A 70 -13.39 6.04 14.63
CA THR A 70 -14.44 7.07 14.61
C THR A 70 -15.35 6.97 15.83
N LYS A 71 -15.70 5.74 16.24
CA LYS A 71 -16.51 5.49 17.46
C LYS A 71 -15.75 5.87 18.72
N GLU A 72 -14.50 5.47 18.83
CA GLU A 72 -13.64 5.76 19.99
C GLU A 72 -13.39 7.26 20.17
N MET A 73 -13.34 8.00 19.05
CA MET A 73 -13.20 9.46 19.04
C MET A 73 -14.54 10.21 19.22
N GLY A 74 -15.68 9.50 19.33
CA GLY A 74 -17.00 10.09 19.49
C GLY A 74 -17.47 10.89 18.26
N LYS A 75 -16.94 10.55 17.04
CA LYS A 75 -17.26 11.22 15.78
C LYS A 75 -18.25 10.44 14.89
N ASN A 76 -18.78 9.34 15.39
CA ASN A 76 -19.68 8.45 14.63
C ASN A 76 -21.03 9.08 14.29
N GLU A 77 -21.46 10.15 14.97
CA GLU A 77 -22.71 10.86 14.69
C GLU A 77 -22.50 12.11 13.81
N ASP A 78 -21.25 12.49 13.52
CA ASP A 78 -20.95 13.61 12.62
C ASP A 78 -21.35 13.24 11.19
N PRO A 79 -22.31 13.98 10.55
CA PRO A 79 -22.80 13.63 9.23
C PRO A 79 -21.71 13.71 8.15
N MET A 80 -20.73 14.63 8.29
CA MET A 80 -19.65 14.78 7.32
C MET A 80 -18.68 13.60 7.41
N VAL A 81 -18.33 13.17 8.62
CA VAL A 81 -17.48 11.98 8.85
C VAL A 81 -18.18 10.72 8.31
N ARG A 82 -19.48 10.57 8.59
CA ARG A 82 -20.29 9.46 8.07
C ARG A 82 -20.29 9.41 6.54
N GLN A 83 -20.45 10.57 5.89
CA GLN A 83 -20.43 10.66 4.43
C GLN A 83 -19.05 10.25 3.86
N GLN A 84 -17.97 10.72 4.45
CA GLN A 84 -16.62 10.37 4.02
C GLN A 84 -16.32 8.87 4.21
N ILE A 85 -16.74 8.27 5.33
CA ILE A 85 -16.61 6.84 5.57
C ILE A 85 -17.44 6.03 4.56
N SER A 86 -18.66 6.48 4.25
CA SER A 86 -19.51 5.82 3.25
C SER A 86 -18.84 5.84 1.87
N GLN A 87 -18.22 6.95 1.48
CA GLN A 87 -17.46 7.07 0.23
C GLN A 87 -16.28 6.08 0.21
N LEU A 88 -15.48 6.01 1.27
CA LEU A 88 -14.38 5.06 1.39
C LEU A 88 -14.86 3.60 1.37
N TYR A 89 -16.02 3.32 1.96
CA TYR A 89 -16.60 1.97 1.89
C TYR A 89 -16.98 1.59 0.45
N ILE A 90 -17.59 2.51 -0.30
CA ILE A 90 -17.90 2.30 -1.72
C ILE A 90 -16.61 2.05 -2.53
N GLU A 91 -15.60 2.87 -2.34
CA GLU A 91 -14.31 2.72 -3.02
C GLU A 91 -13.63 1.39 -2.69
N MET A 92 -13.66 0.97 -1.43
CA MET A 92 -13.18 -0.34 -0.99
C MET A 92 -13.91 -1.47 -1.69
N MET A 93 -15.25 -1.38 -1.82
CA MET A 93 -16.05 -2.39 -2.52
C MET A 93 -15.71 -2.43 -4.03
N VAL A 94 -15.51 -1.28 -4.67
CA VAL A 94 -15.05 -1.20 -6.06
C VAL A 94 -13.71 -1.91 -6.21
N LEU A 95 -12.72 -1.60 -5.34
CA LEU A 95 -11.41 -2.27 -5.36
C LEU A 95 -11.50 -3.79 -5.15
N LYS A 96 -12.40 -4.23 -4.25
CA LYS A 96 -12.66 -5.66 -4.02
C LYS A 96 -13.15 -6.36 -5.29
N TYR A 97 -14.15 -5.77 -5.97
CA TYR A 97 -14.67 -6.36 -7.21
C TYR A 97 -13.69 -6.26 -8.38
N MET A 98 -12.88 -5.20 -8.45
CA MET A 98 -11.78 -5.12 -9.42
C MET A 98 -10.75 -6.24 -9.21
N ALA A 99 -10.39 -6.54 -7.96
CA ALA A 99 -9.48 -7.63 -7.63
C ALA A 99 -10.06 -9.00 -8.02
N LEU A 100 -11.33 -9.26 -7.70
CA LEU A 100 -12.02 -10.50 -8.08
C LEU A 100 -12.13 -10.67 -9.60
N ARG A 101 -12.42 -9.58 -10.32
CA ARG A 101 -12.45 -9.57 -11.78
C ARG A 101 -11.07 -9.86 -12.37
N GLY A 102 -10.02 -9.24 -11.84
CA GLY A 102 -8.63 -9.48 -12.25
C GLY A 102 -8.23 -10.93 -12.04
N LEU A 103 -8.52 -11.50 -10.86
CA LEU A 103 -8.26 -12.91 -10.56
C LEU A 103 -9.01 -13.85 -11.51
N THR A 104 -10.28 -13.57 -11.82
CA THR A 104 -11.06 -14.37 -12.75
C THR A 104 -10.43 -14.37 -14.15
N GLN A 105 -9.93 -13.22 -14.60
CA GLN A 105 -9.25 -13.11 -15.88
C GLN A 105 -7.92 -13.87 -15.89
N GLU A 106 -7.11 -13.70 -14.84
CA GLU A 106 -5.84 -14.40 -14.69
C GLU A 106 -6.02 -15.93 -14.72
N LEU A 107 -7.04 -16.44 -14.02
CA LEU A 107 -7.38 -17.87 -14.04
C LEU A 107 -7.84 -18.39 -15.42
N ARG A 108 -8.46 -17.53 -16.24
CA ARG A 108 -8.90 -17.90 -17.59
C ARG A 108 -7.81 -17.81 -18.65
N GLU A 109 -6.97 -16.79 -18.55
CA GLU A 109 -5.99 -16.43 -19.58
C GLU A 109 -4.56 -16.86 -19.22
N GLY A 110 -4.32 -17.33 -17.99
CA GLY A 110 -3.00 -17.74 -17.50
C GLY A 110 -2.03 -16.58 -17.24
N LYS A 111 -2.49 -15.33 -17.37
CA LYS A 111 -1.68 -14.12 -17.15
C LYS A 111 -2.52 -12.96 -16.62
N PRO A 112 -1.91 -12.06 -15.83
CA PRO A 112 -2.57 -10.83 -15.37
C PRO A 112 -2.98 -9.93 -16.53
N GLY A 113 -4.11 -9.23 -16.38
CA GLY A 113 -4.57 -8.22 -17.33
C GLY A 113 -4.20 -6.79 -16.92
N PRO A 114 -4.46 -5.78 -17.78
CA PRO A 114 -4.13 -4.38 -17.51
C PRO A 114 -4.92 -3.77 -16.33
N GLN A 115 -5.97 -4.42 -15.87
CA GLN A 115 -6.81 -3.99 -14.75
C GLN A 115 -6.02 -3.85 -13.44
N GLY A 116 -4.94 -4.63 -13.27
CA GLY A 116 -4.05 -4.54 -12.12
C GLY A 116 -3.41 -3.16 -11.97
N ALA A 117 -2.98 -2.54 -13.08
CA ALA A 117 -2.39 -1.21 -13.06
C ALA A 117 -3.42 -0.13 -12.63
N VAL A 118 -4.65 -0.19 -13.16
CA VAL A 118 -5.75 0.73 -12.78
C VAL A 118 -6.10 0.56 -11.30
N ALA A 119 -6.26 -0.69 -10.84
CA ALA A 119 -6.54 -0.98 -9.44
C ALA A 119 -5.41 -0.51 -8.50
N SER A 120 -4.14 -0.58 -8.94
CA SER A 120 -3.00 -0.11 -8.18
C SER A 120 -3.08 1.40 -7.92
N VAL A 121 -3.24 2.22 -8.97
CA VAL A 121 -3.36 3.68 -8.83
C VAL A 121 -4.54 4.05 -7.93
N PHE A 122 -5.72 3.49 -8.19
CA PHE A 122 -6.91 3.77 -7.39
C PHE A 122 -6.74 3.35 -5.93
N SER A 123 -6.03 2.24 -5.67
CA SER A 123 -5.71 1.77 -4.32
C SER A 123 -4.80 2.71 -3.55
N MET A 124 -3.78 3.27 -4.22
CA MET A 124 -2.86 4.23 -3.61
C MET A 124 -3.59 5.50 -3.20
N GLU A 125 -4.42 6.04 -4.07
CA GLU A 125 -5.26 7.21 -3.78
C GLU A 125 -6.30 6.93 -2.69
N PHE A 126 -6.95 5.77 -2.72
CA PHE A 126 -7.85 5.32 -1.66
C PHE A 126 -7.14 5.29 -0.30
N ASN A 127 -5.95 4.70 -0.24
CA ASN A 127 -5.17 4.64 1.00
C ASN A 127 -4.85 6.05 1.53
N GLN A 128 -4.45 6.98 0.66
CA GLN A 128 -4.19 8.36 1.06
C GLN A 128 -5.44 9.05 1.63
N ARG A 129 -6.62 8.88 0.98
CA ARG A 129 -7.89 9.44 1.48
C ARG A 129 -8.28 8.85 2.83
N LEU A 130 -8.12 7.54 3.01
CA LEU A 130 -8.40 6.84 4.26
C LEU A 130 -7.50 7.35 5.40
N GLN A 131 -6.20 7.45 5.15
CA GLN A 131 -5.26 7.94 6.17
C GLN A 131 -5.48 9.42 6.50
N ASN A 132 -5.81 10.26 5.51
CA ASN A 132 -6.17 11.65 5.74
C ASN A 132 -7.37 11.76 6.69
N LEU A 133 -8.45 11.04 6.40
CA LEU A 133 -9.65 11.06 7.25
C LEU A 133 -9.35 10.57 8.67
N ALA A 134 -8.51 9.55 8.81
CA ALA A 134 -8.10 9.07 10.14
C ALA A 134 -7.37 10.15 10.95
N LEU A 135 -6.51 10.96 10.31
CA LEU A 135 -5.84 12.08 10.98
C LEU A 135 -6.81 13.21 11.33
N ASP A 136 -7.74 13.53 10.43
CA ASP A 136 -8.77 14.56 10.66
C ASP A 136 -9.67 14.20 11.85
N ILE A 137 -10.05 12.91 11.98
CA ILE A 137 -10.83 12.40 13.10
C ILE A 137 -10.07 12.55 14.42
N GLN A 138 -8.76 12.28 14.45
CA GLN A 138 -7.91 12.40 15.64
C GLN A 138 -7.61 13.85 16.04
N GLY A 139 -7.73 14.80 15.10
CA GLY A 139 -7.43 16.21 15.34
C GLY A 139 -5.99 16.45 15.80
N PRO A 140 -5.73 17.23 16.84
CA PRO A 140 -4.37 17.55 17.29
C PRO A 140 -3.49 16.34 17.66
N TYR A 141 -4.09 15.25 18.10
CA TYR A 141 -3.39 14.02 18.47
C TYR A 141 -2.84 13.24 17.27
N SER A 142 -3.30 13.57 16.07
CA SER A 142 -2.86 12.91 14.82
C SER A 142 -1.38 13.05 14.50
N ARG A 143 -0.68 14.03 15.13
CA ARG A 143 0.74 14.31 14.91
C ARG A 143 1.67 13.52 15.84
N LEU A 144 1.12 12.79 16.81
CA LEU A 144 1.91 12.07 17.78
C LEU A 144 2.48 10.78 17.18
N VAL A 145 3.77 10.58 17.37
CA VAL A 145 4.50 9.40 16.89
C VAL A 145 4.34 8.21 17.84
N ARG A 146 4.75 7.04 17.36
CA ARG A 146 4.58 5.74 18.04
C ARG A 146 4.96 5.73 19.52
N ASP A 147 6.04 6.39 19.89
CA ASP A 147 6.59 6.37 21.26
C ASP A 147 5.95 7.40 22.20
N SER A 148 5.03 8.22 21.71
CA SER A 148 4.30 9.15 22.56
C SER A 148 3.24 8.42 23.38
N LYS A 149 3.23 8.63 24.71
CA LYS A 149 2.21 8.05 25.62
C LYS A 149 0.78 8.52 25.32
N HIS A 150 0.60 9.58 24.55
CA HIS A 150 -0.69 10.14 24.15
C HIS A 150 -1.04 9.81 22.69
N ALA A 151 -0.22 9.03 21.99
CA ALA A 151 -0.50 8.64 20.63
C ALA A 151 -1.70 7.68 20.59
N ILE A 152 -2.71 8.06 19.81
CA ILE A 152 -3.89 7.22 19.59
C ILE A 152 -3.46 6.01 18.76
N ASP A 153 -3.90 4.82 19.20
CA ASP A 153 -3.61 3.56 18.51
C ASP A 153 -2.10 3.40 18.20
N HIS A 154 -1.28 3.73 19.21
CA HIS A 154 0.19 3.66 19.13
C HIS A 154 0.80 4.44 17.94
N GLY A 155 0.14 5.49 17.44
CA GLY A 155 0.64 6.31 16.33
C GLY A 155 0.58 5.64 14.96
N ARG A 156 -0.12 4.52 14.82
CA ARG A 156 -0.19 3.77 13.53
C ARG A 156 -0.79 4.59 12.40
N TRP A 157 -1.74 5.48 12.70
CA TRP A 157 -2.38 6.32 11.70
C TRP A 157 -1.46 7.41 11.16
N GLN A 158 -0.68 8.03 12.05
CA GLN A 158 0.37 8.99 11.66
C GLN A 158 1.43 8.29 10.77
N PHE A 159 1.89 7.12 11.19
CA PHE A 159 2.81 6.31 10.40
C PHE A 159 2.20 5.93 9.04
N GLY A 160 0.95 5.46 9.02
CA GLY A 160 0.22 5.11 7.80
C GLY A 160 0.04 6.28 6.85
N PHE A 161 -0.24 7.47 7.39
CA PHE A 161 -0.33 8.71 6.61
C PHE A 161 0.99 9.02 5.89
N LEU A 162 2.10 9.03 6.63
CA LEU A 162 3.42 9.27 6.02
C LEU A 162 3.79 8.18 5.02
N ARG A 163 3.55 6.91 5.36
CA ARG A 163 3.84 5.77 4.50
C ARG A 163 3.06 5.81 3.18
N SER A 164 1.81 6.28 3.22
CA SER A 164 0.95 6.36 2.03
C SER A 164 1.44 7.35 0.97
N ARG A 165 2.39 8.24 1.29
CA ARG A 165 2.97 9.21 0.34
C ARG A 165 4.07 8.61 -0.54
N GLY A 166 4.64 7.48 -0.14
CA GLY A 166 5.70 6.77 -0.87
C GLY A 166 5.20 5.52 -1.62
N ASN A 167 3.90 5.37 -1.78
CA ASN A 167 3.29 4.26 -2.52
C ASN A 167 3.06 4.67 -3.97
#